data_590fd6a56a99e3182749375eaed7c965
#
_entry.id   590fd6a56a99e3182749375eaed7c965
#
_cell.length_a   1.000
_cell.length_b   1.000
_cell.length_c   1.000
_cell.angle_alpha   90.00
_cell.angle_beta   90.00
_cell.angle_gamma   90.00
#
_symmetry.space_group_name_H-M   'P 1'
#
loop_
_entity.id
_entity.type
_entity.pdbx_description
1 polymer ?
#
loop_
_entity_poly.entity_id
_entity_poly.type
_entity_poly.pdbx_seq_one_letter_code
_entity_poly.pdbx_strand_id
1 'polypeptide(L)'
;RAGARERLRTALLNVDYVTSFELPFRLLLTRTPQMIDTLRREWLLSQKKALFNGRQRGCVYSLQNDLSGVPDCFSYSLATRIRRMDCYGMTTRCFTDIAGQVKAPTARLKLALESGLLVTALDGLFWLGTQRIAADVQRLRQSGMVIVTREVEVSDTLTGTTRLVSAYAL
;
A
#
# COMPACT_ATOMS: atom_id res chain seq x y z
N ARG A 1 4.80 -1.90 21.74
CA ARG A 1 4.70 -2.05 20.30
C ARG A 1 5.44 -0.92 19.60
N ALA A 2 6.40 -1.24 18.71
CA ALA A 2 7.19 -0.23 18.02
C ALA A 2 6.34 0.65 17.11
N GLY A 3 6.55 1.97 17.15
CA GLY A 3 5.92 2.91 16.25
C GLY A 3 6.39 2.74 14.81
N ALA A 4 5.69 3.37 13.86
CA ALA A 4 5.98 3.26 12.44
C ALA A 4 7.42 3.68 12.09
N ARG A 5 7.87 4.81 12.63
CA ARG A 5 9.23 5.31 12.44
C ARG A 5 10.28 4.33 12.96
N GLU A 6 10.04 3.75 14.14
CA GLU A 6 10.96 2.79 14.74
C GLU A 6 11.05 1.50 13.93
N ARG A 7 9.92 1.03 13.40
CA ARG A 7 9.92 -0.16 12.52
C ARG A 7 10.74 0.08 11.24
N LEU A 8 10.63 1.26 10.65
CA LEU A 8 11.40 1.60 9.45
C LEU A 8 12.90 1.71 9.76
N ARG A 9 13.27 2.34 10.86
CA ARG A 9 14.68 2.43 11.32
C ARG A 9 15.28 1.05 11.53
N THR A 10 14.57 0.20 12.25
CA THR A 10 15.02 -1.17 12.53
C THR A 10 15.20 -1.97 11.24
N ALA A 11 14.26 -1.85 10.30
CA ALA A 11 14.38 -2.52 9.00
C ALA A 11 15.64 -2.04 8.25
N LEU A 12 15.85 -0.75 8.12
CA LEU A 12 17.01 -0.19 7.41
C LEU A 12 18.36 -0.60 8.01
N LEU A 13 18.41 -0.79 9.34
CA LEU A 13 19.62 -1.26 10.02
C LEU A 13 19.89 -2.75 9.83
N ASN A 14 18.86 -3.55 9.56
CA ASN A 14 18.97 -5.02 9.54
C ASN A 14 18.89 -5.65 8.16
N VAL A 15 18.53 -4.88 7.13
CA VAL A 15 18.45 -5.39 5.75
C VAL A 15 19.32 -4.54 4.82
N ASP A 16 19.70 -5.11 3.68
CA ASP A 16 20.53 -4.41 2.70
C ASP A 16 19.78 -3.26 2.04
N TYR A 17 18.48 -3.42 1.81
CA TYR A 17 17.64 -2.40 1.22
C TYR A 17 16.16 -2.65 1.54
N VAL A 18 15.35 -1.60 1.40
CA VAL A 18 13.88 -1.68 1.43
C VAL A 18 13.32 -1.02 0.18
N THR A 19 12.12 -1.43 -0.23
CA THR A 19 11.44 -0.81 -1.37
C THR A 19 10.21 -0.05 -0.90
N SER A 20 9.89 1.05 -1.59
CA SER A 20 8.70 1.84 -1.26
C SER A 20 7.42 1.04 -1.41
N PHE A 21 7.40 0.05 -2.29
CA PHE A 21 6.23 -0.81 -2.48
C PHE A 21 6.00 -1.78 -1.32
N GLU A 22 7.05 -2.37 -0.76
CA GLU A 22 6.92 -3.35 0.31
C GLU A 22 6.68 -2.74 1.69
N LEU A 23 7.10 -1.48 1.91
CA LEU A 23 6.98 -0.83 3.22
C LEU A 23 5.55 -0.79 3.77
N PRO A 24 4.51 -0.45 2.97
CA PRO A 24 3.15 -0.52 3.47
C PRO A 24 2.73 -1.90 3.95
N PHE A 25 3.25 -2.94 3.32
CA PHE A 25 2.82 -4.31 3.54
C PHE A 25 3.65 -5.05 4.58
N ARG A 26 4.96 -4.89 4.53
CA ARG A 26 5.86 -5.57 5.47
C ARG A 26 5.96 -4.85 6.81
N LEU A 27 5.96 -3.53 6.78
CA LEU A 27 6.10 -2.72 8.00
C LEU A 27 4.81 -1.98 8.37
N LEU A 28 3.75 -2.13 7.56
CA LEU A 28 2.45 -1.50 7.78
C LEU A 28 2.54 0.03 7.85
N LEU A 29 3.33 0.61 6.94
CA LEU A 29 3.55 2.04 6.83
C LEU A 29 2.65 2.61 5.74
N THR A 30 1.81 3.60 6.10
CA THR A 30 0.90 4.25 5.14
C THR A 30 1.40 5.59 4.62
N ARG A 31 2.37 6.20 5.30
CA ARG A 31 2.93 7.51 4.94
C ARG A 31 4.44 7.43 4.70
N THR A 32 4.83 6.51 3.83
CA THR A 32 6.23 6.24 3.53
C THR A 32 7.02 7.47 3.08
N PRO A 33 6.54 8.32 2.14
CA PRO A 33 7.32 9.49 1.70
C PRO A 33 7.70 10.43 2.83
N GLN A 34 6.77 10.73 3.74
CA GLN A 34 7.03 11.61 4.87
C GLN A 34 8.03 11.00 5.85
N MET A 35 7.96 9.70 6.09
CA MET A 35 8.90 9.00 6.96
C MET A 35 10.32 8.97 6.38
N ILE A 36 10.45 8.72 5.08
CA ILE A 36 11.73 8.75 4.39
C ILE A 36 12.34 10.16 4.44
N ASP A 37 11.57 11.19 4.19
CA ASP A 37 12.04 12.58 4.28
C ASP A 37 12.50 12.94 5.68
N THR A 38 11.83 12.47 6.70
CA THR A 38 12.23 12.67 8.10
C THR A 38 13.55 11.96 8.41
N LEU A 39 13.72 10.71 7.94
CA LEU A 39 14.95 9.95 8.16
C LEU A 39 16.15 10.54 7.42
N ARG A 40 15.95 11.15 6.27
CA ARG A 40 17.04 11.82 5.53
C ARG A 40 17.70 12.96 6.28
N ARG A 41 16.99 13.53 7.24
CA ARG A 41 17.55 14.58 8.11
C ARG A 41 18.53 14.02 9.14
N GLU A 42 18.38 12.73 9.49
CA GLU A 42 19.20 12.05 10.49
C GLU A 42 20.26 11.15 9.86
N TRP A 43 19.94 10.50 8.75
CA TRP A 43 20.77 9.48 8.11
C TRP A 43 21.01 9.78 6.64
N LEU A 44 22.20 9.40 6.17
CA LEU A 44 22.53 9.42 4.75
C LEU A 44 21.84 8.21 4.08
N LEU A 45 20.77 8.47 3.36
CA LEU A 45 19.93 7.44 2.74
C LEU A 45 20.13 7.45 1.23
N SER A 46 20.59 6.32 0.68
CA SER A 46 20.73 6.12 -0.76
C SER A 46 19.39 5.71 -1.37
N GLN A 47 19.16 6.12 -2.61
CA GLN A 47 17.89 5.90 -3.30
C GLN A 47 18.13 5.63 -4.79
N LYS A 48 17.38 4.70 -5.37
CA LYS A 48 17.28 4.54 -6.82
C LYS A 48 15.85 4.20 -7.23
N LYS A 49 15.49 4.50 -8.48
CA LYS A 49 14.19 4.14 -9.05
C LYS A 49 14.13 2.63 -9.30
N ALA A 50 12.93 2.07 -9.20
CA ALA A 50 12.70 0.64 -9.40
C ALA A 50 11.39 0.37 -10.15
N LEU A 51 11.35 -0.77 -10.84
CA LEU A 51 10.15 -1.29 -11.47
C LEU A 51 9.44 -2.25 -10.51
N PHE A 52 8.15 -2.04 -10.32
CA PHE A 52 7.32 -2.92 -9.51
C PHE A 52 6.24 -3.55 -10.39
N ASN A 53 6.26 -4.88 -10.49
CA ASN A 53 5.33 -5.64 -11.34
C ASN A 53 5.27 -5.10 -12.78
N GLY A 54 6.46 -4.81 -13.35
CA GLY A 54 6.61 -4.34 -14.71
C GLY A 54 6.32 -2.85 -14.94
N ARG A 55 6.02 -2.08 -13.90
CA ARG A 55 5.74 -0.65 -13.99
C ARG A 55 6.79 0.16 -13.22
N GLN A 56 7.23 1.26 -13.83
CA GLN A 56 8.15 2.18 -13.16
C GLN A 56 7.42 2.96 -12.06
N ARG A 57 7.49 2.45 -10.83
CA ARG A 57 6.89 3.07 -9.65
C ARG A 57 7.78 2.85 -8.43
N GLY A 58 7.95 3.90 -7.64
CA GLY A 58 8.64 3.81 -6.37
C GLY A 58 10.15 3.76 -6.47
N CYS A 59 10.77 3.45 -5.35
CA CYS A 59 12.19 3.54 -5.15
C CYS A 59 12.69 2.44 -4.23
N VAL A 60 13.99 2.15 -4.34
CA VAL A 60 14.75 1.39 -3.35
C VAL A 60 15.42 2.40 -2.41
N TYR A 61 15.41 2.11 -1.12
CA TYR A 61 16.10 2.89 -0.08
C TYR A 61 17.07 2.02 0.69
N SER A 62 18.25 2.53 0.97
CA SER A 62 19.30 1.79 1.69
C SER A 62 20.23 2.74 2.44
N LEU A 63 20.84 2.23 3.50
CA LEU A 63 21.95 2.90 4.17
C LEU A 63 23.29 2.62 3.46
N GLN A 64 23.35 1.69 2.53
CA GLN A 64 24.54 1.44 1.72
C GLN A 64 24.72 2.53 0.66
N ASN A 65 25.96 2.92 0.40
CA ASN A 65 26.27 3.94 -0.60
C ASN A 65 26.17 3.42 -2.04
N ASP A 66 26.46 2.14 -2.24
CA ASP A 66 26.45 1.51 -3.57
C ASP A 66 25.24 0.60 -3.72
N LEU A 67 24.34 0.96 -4.64
CA LEU A 67 23.14 0.20 -4.96
C LEU A 67 23.26 -0.64 -6.23
N SER A 68 24.45 -0.77 -6.82
CA SER A 68 24.65 -1.51 -8.05
C SER A 68 24.31 -3.00 -7.94
N GLY A 69 24.47 -3.60 -6.74
CA GLY A 69 24.11 -4.97 -6.46
C GLY A 69 22.63 -5.21 -6.17
N VAL A 70 21.85 -4.15 -6.08
CA VAL A 70 20.41 -4.24 -5.78
C VAL A 70 19.61 -4.36 -7.07
N PRO A 71 18.64 -5.29 -7.20
CA PRO A 71 17.82 -5.40 -8.39
C PRO A 71 17.08 -4.12 -8.74
N ASP A 72 16.78 -3.91 -10.03
CA ASP A 72 15.95 -2.81 -10.49
C ASP A 72 14.49 -3.21 -10.67
N CYS A 73 14.20 -4.51 -10.72
CA CYS A 73 12.87 -5.06 -10.97
C CYS A 73 12.42 -5.94 -9.81
N PHE A 74 11.16 -5.76 -9.40
CA PHE A 74 10.55 -6.50 -8.29
C PHE A 74 9.16 -6.99 -8.67
N SER A 75 8.75 -8.13 -8.09
CA SER A 75 7.41 -8.67 -8.18
C SER A 75 6.86 -8.94 -6.79
N TYR A 76 5.66 -8.45 -6.51
CA TYR A 76 5.02 -8.63 -5.22
C TYR A 76 3.59 -9.12 -5.37
N SER A 77 3.16 -9.98 -4.43
CA SER A 77 1.78 -10.39 -4.26
C SER A 77 1.36 -10.18 -2.81
N LEU A 78 0.23 -9.53 -2.62
CA LEU A 78 -0.34 -9.28 -1.30
C LEU A 78 -1.40 -10.27 -0.88
N ALA A 79 -1.94 -11.02 -1.82
CA ALA A 79 -3.09 -11.89 -1.57
C ALA A 79 -2.85 -12.91 -0.46
N THR A 80 -1.59 -13.25 -0.20
CA THR A 80 -1.22 -14.22 0.82
C THR A 80 -0.81 -13.61 2.15
N ARG A 81 -0.49 -12.30 2.18
CA ARG A 81 0.02 -11.68 3.41
C ARG A 81 -1.06 -11.02 4.25
N ILE A 82 -1.87 -10.16 3.63
CA ILE A 82 -2.90 -9.42 4.34
C ILE A 82 -4.26 -9.89 3.87
N ARG A 83 -5.05 -10.39 4.80
CA ARG A 83 -6.40 -10.91 4.53
C ARG A 83 -7.41 -10.11 5.32
N ARG A 84 -8.52 -9.82 4.65
CA ARG A 84 -9.69 -9.24 5.31
C ARG A 84 -10.48 -10.36 5.98
N MET A 85 -10.90 -10.10 7.20
CA MET A 85 -11.67 -11.08 7.97
C MET A 85 -13.12 -11.22 7.45
N ASP A 86 -13.59 -10.23 6.72
CA ASP A 86 -14.97 -10.15 6.21
C ASP A 86 -15.16 -10.69 4.79
N CYS A 87 -14.12 -11.12 4.09
CA CYS A 87 -14.17 -11.34 2.65
C CYS A 87 -13.84 -12.75 2.16
N TYR A 88 -13.58 -13.71 2.99
CA TYR A 88 -13.39 -15.14 2.68
C TYR A 88 -12.76 -15.48 1.31
N GLY A 89 -11.82 -14.66 0.84
CA GLY A 89 -11.05 -14.94 -0.38
C GLY A 89 -11.68 -14.51 -1.71
N MET A 90 -12.92 -14.06 -1.75
CA MET A 90 -13.58 -13.66 -3.01
C MET A 90 -13.19 -12.25 -3.48
N THR A 91 -12.78 -11.39 -2.58
CA THR A 91 -12.50 -9.97 -2.86
C THR A 91 -11.38 -9.76 -3.87
N THR A 92 -10.35 -10.59 -3.84
CA THR A 92 -9.19 -10.49 -4.74
C THR A 92 -9.61 -10.52 -6.21
N ARG A 93 -10.50 -11.47 -6.56
CA ARG A 93 -10.96 -11.65 -7.94
C ARG A 93 -11.76 -10.44 -8.42
N CYS A 94 -12.63 -9.90 -7.58
CA CYS A 94 -13.43 -8.73 -7.92
C CYS A 94 -12.54 -7.49 -8.20
N PHE A 95 -11.52 -7.26 -7.40
CA PHE A 95 -10.59 -6.16 -7.63
C PHE A 95 -9.76 -6.35 -8.91
N THR A 96 -9.34 -7.56 -9.20
CA THR A 96 -8.59 -7.87 -10.44
C THR A 96 -9.44 -7.58 -11.67
N ASP A 97 -10.71 -7.97 -11.65
CA ASP A 97 -11.64 -7.72 -12.76
C ASP A 97 -11.84 -6.22 -12.99
N ILE A 98 -11.99 -5.44 -11.93
CA ILE A 98 -12.12 -3.98 -12.01
C ILE A 98 -10.86 -3.35 -12.60
N ALA A 99 -9.69 -3.77 -12.16
CA ALA A 99 -8.41 -3.25 -12.65
C ALA A 99 -8.22 -3.51 -14.16
N GLY A 100 -8.81 -4.58 -14.68
CA GLY A 100 -8.81 -4.88 -16.11
C GLY A 100 -9.74 -4.02 -16.96
N GLN A 101 -10.80 -3.46 -16.37
CA GLN A 101 -11.82 -2.70 -17.08
C GLN A 101 -11.49 -1.20 -17.23
N VAL A 102 -10.85 -0.60 -16.22
CA VAL A 102 -10.61 0.84 -16.13
C VAL A 102 -9.15 1.11 -15.76
N LYS A 103 -8.56 2.14 -16.35
CA LYS A 103 -7.13 2.44 -16.12
C LYS A 103 -6.88 3.44 -14.99
N ALA A 104 -7.67 4.50 -14.88
CA ALA A 104 -7.44 5.56 -13.90
C ALA A 104 -7.75 5.10 -12.47
N PRO A 105 -6.88 5.37 -11.48
CA PRO A 105 -7.10 4.93 -10.10
C PRO A 105 -8.41 5.42 -9.49
N THR A 106 -8.78 6.69 -9.69
CA THR A 106 -10.04 7.23 -9.17
C THR A 106 -11.26 6.55 -9.81
N ALA A 107 -11.20 6.26 -11.11
CA ALA A 107 -12.27 5.54 -11.81
C ALA A 107 -12.38 4.08 -11.35
N ARG A 108 -11.26 3.43 -11.06
CA ARG A 108 -11.23 2.09 -10.47
C ARG A 108 -11.88 2.08 -9.09
N LEU A 109 -11.56 3.06 -8.24
CA LEU A 109 -12.17 3.21 -6.92
C LEU A 109 -13.68 3.41 -7.04
N LYS A 110 -14.13 4.29 -7.93
CA LYS A 110 -15.54 4.51 -8.18
C LYS A 110 -16.26 3.22 -8.57
N LEU A 111 -15.71 2.47 -9.51
CA LEU A 111 -16.28 1.21 -9.96
C LEU A 111 -16.32 0.16 -8.84
N ALA A 112 -15.27 0.07 -8.02
CA ALA A 112 -15.23 -0.83 -6.88
C ALA A 112 -16.35 -0.52 -5.87
N LEU A 113 -16.53 0.75 -5.55
CA LEU A 113 -17.58 1.20 -4.63
C LEU A 113 -18.98 0.93 -5.21
N GLU A 114 -19.18 1.24 -6.49
CA GLU A 114 -20.47 0.95 -7.18
C GLU A 114 -20.77 -0.54 -7.27
N SER A 115 -19.73 -1.37 -7.28
CA SER A 115 -19.87 -2.83 -7.27
C SER A 115 -20.16 -3.42 -5.89
N GLY A 116 -20.30 -2.58 -4.87
CA GLY A 116 -20.62 -3.00 -3.50
C GLY A 116 -19.41 -3.45 -2.68
N LEU A 117 -18.20 -3.17 -3.12
CA LEU A 117 -16.99 -3.57 -2.39
C LEU A 117 -16.67 -2.60 -1.26
N LEU A 118 -16.14 -3.14 -0.17
CA LEU A 118 -15.47 -2.39 0.89
C LEU A 118 -14.01 -2.22 0.51
N VAL A 119 -13.52 -0.99 0.45
CA VAL A 119 -12.16 -0.70 -0.01
C VAL A 119 -11.34 -0.10 1.14
N THR A 120 -10.30 -0.80 1.55
CA THR A 120 -9.32 -0.29 2.50
C THR A 120 -8.22 0.50 1.80
N ALA A 121 -7.40 1.21 2.55
CA ALA A 121 -6.25 1.92 1.97
C ALA A 121 -5.28 0.97 1.26
N LEU A 122 -5.06 -0.23 1.79
CA LEU A 122 -4.20 -1.23 1.16
C LEU A 122 -4.83 -1.83 -0.11
N ASP A 123 -6.14 -2.07 -0.12
CA ASP A 123 -6.85 -2.49 -1.33
C ASP A 123 -6.72 -1.43 -2.42
N GLY A 124 -6.89 -0.17 -2.06
CA GLY A 124 -6.74 0.96 -2.97
C GLY A 124 -5.33 1.02 -3.57
N LEU A 125 -4.32 0.89 -2.73
CA LEU A 125 -2.94 0.93 -3.18
C LEU A 125 -2.59 -0.24 -4.11
N PHE A 126 -2.93 -1.44 -3.70
CA PHE A 126 -2.50 -2.65 -4.40
C PHE A 126 -3.33 -2.95 -5.67
N TRP A 127 -4.66 -2.95 -5.53
CA TRP A 127 -5.54 -3.35 -6.62
C TRP A 127 -5.91 -2.20 -7.54
N LEU A 128 -6.11 -1.02 -6.98
CA LEU A 128 -6.63 0.13 -7.71
C LEU A 128 -5.54 1.13 -8.10
N GLY A 129 -4.35 1.02 -7.51
CA GLY A 129 -3.23 1.90 -7.81
C GLY A 129 -3.34 3.30 -7.21
N THR A 130 -4.25 3.52 -6.25
CA THR A 130 -4.35 4.80 -5.57
C THR A 130 -3.45 4.86 -4.34
N GLN A 131 -2.59 5.88 -4.29
CA GLN A 131 -1.66 6.09 -3.17
C GLN A 131 -2.27 6.90 -2.03
N ARG A 132 -3.33 7.65 -2.32
CA ARG A 132 -4.01 8.53 -1.36
C ARG A 132 -5.51 8.31 -1.46
N ILE A 133 -5.98 7.17 -0.97
CA ILE A 133 -7.39 6.82 -1.08
C ILE A 133 -8.32 7.87 -0.45
N ALA A 134 -7.92 8.48 0.66
CA ALA A 134 -8.72 9.52 1.31
C ALA A 134 -8.96 10.72 0.39
N ALA A 135 -7.97 11.12 -0.40
CA ALA A 135 -8.11 12.21 -1.37
C ALA A 135 -9.04 11.83 -2.53
N ASP A 136 -8.94 10.59 -3.04
CA ASP A 136 -9.83 10.10 -4.09
C ASP A 136 -11.26 9.96 -3.59
N VAL A 137 -11.47 9.47 -2.37
CA VAL A 137 -12.78 9.42 -1.72
C VAL A 137 -13.37 10.83 -1.61
N GLN A 138 -12.57 11.81 -1.20
CA GLN A 138 -13.03 13.19 -1.10
C GLN A 138 -13.49 13.75 -2.45
N ARG A 139 -12.74 13.49 -3.53
CA ARG A 139 -13.13 13.88 -4.89
C ARG A 139 -14.45 13.25 -5.31
N LEU A 140 -14.64 11.97 -5.03
CA LEU A 140 -15.88 11.27 -5.35
C LEU A 140 -17.05 11.78 -4.53
N ARG A 141 -16.85 12.11 -3.26
CA ARG A 141 -17.88 12.75 -2.43
C ARG A 141 -18.27 14.13 -2.99
N GLN A 142 -17.30 14.90 -3.44
CA GLN A 142 -17.56 16.19 -4.08
C GLN A 142 -18.34 16.05 -5.39
N SER A 143 -18.22 14.94 -6.09
CA SER A 143 -18.99 14.64 -7.30
C SER A 143 -20.42 14.14 -7.03
N GLY A 144 -20.81 13.98 -5.76
CA GLY A 144 -22.16 13.60 -5.34
C GLY A 144 -22.29 12.17 -4.81
N MET A 145 -21.21 11.40 -4.74
CA MET A 145 -21.26 10.04 -4.17
C MET A 145 -21.38 10.06 -2.65
N VAL A 146 -22.29 9.28 -2.12
CA VAL A 146 -22.44 9.08 -0.67
C VAL A 146 -21.56 7.92 -0.24
N ILE A 147 -20.36 8.21 0.24
CA ILE A 147 -19.38 7.22 0.65
C ILE A 147 -19.27 7.23 2.17
N VAL A 148 -19.53 6.09 2.80
CA VAL A 148 -19.40 5.92 4.25
C VAL A 148 -18.05 5.31 4.59
N THR A 149 -17.54 5.67 5.76
CA THR A 149 -16.34 5.07 6.34
C THR A 149 -16.76 4.03 7.37
N ARG A 150 -16.21 2.82 7.26
CA ARG A 150 -16.44 1.71 8.21
C ARG A 150 -15.12 1.20 8.72
N GLU A 151 -15.12 0.54 9.85
CA GLU A 151 -13.96 -0.20 10.35
C GLU A 151 -14.12 -1.67 9.97
N VAL A 152 -13.04 -2.26 9.44
CA VAL A 152 -12.96 -3.68 9.12
C VAL A 152 -11.74 -4.29 9.80
N GLU A 153 -11.87 -5.55 10.18
CA GLU A 153 -10.77 -6.30 10.77
C GLU A 153 -9.93 -6.95 9.68
N VAL A 154 -8.62 -6.76 9.74
CA VAL A 154 -7.67 -7.39 8.83
C VAL A 154 -6.65 -8.20 9.62
N SER A 155 -6.21 -9.31 9.06
CA SER A 155 -5.14 -10.11 9.65
C SER A 155 -3.87 -10.01 8.82
N ASP A 156 -2.74 -9.84 9.50
CA ASP A 156 -1.41 -9.89 8.88
C ASP A 156 -0.80 -11.27 9.16
N THR A 157 -0.69 -12.08 8.12
CA THR A 157 -0.16 -13.45 8.24
C THR A 157 1.33 -13.48 8.57
N LEU A 158 2.08 -12.41 8.29
CA LEU A 158 3.50 -12.34 8.61
C LEU A 158 3.73 -12.14 10.11
N THR A 159 2.97 -11.26 10.74
CA THR A 159 3.11 -10.93 12.16
C THR A 159 2.16 -11.72 13.05
N GLY A 160 1.18 -12.43 12.48
CA GLY A 160 0.14 -13.13 13.21
C GLY A 160 -0.82 -12.23 13.98
N THR A 161 -0.86 -10.94 13.66
CA THR A 161 -1.71 -9.95 14.35
C THR A 161 -2.95 -9.60 13.55
N THR A 162 -4.04 -9.27 14.25
CA THR A 162 -5.23 -8.65 13.67
C THR A 162 -5.32 -7.20 14.12
N ARG A 163 -5.94 -6.35 13.29
CA ARG A 163 -6.16 -4.95 13.59
C ARG A 163 -7.37 -4.40 12.85
N LEU A 164 -7.90 -3.30 13.35
CA LEU A 164 -8.97 -2.56 12.69
C LEU A 164 -8.37 -1.51 11.77
N VAL A 165 -8.90 -1.42 10.56
CA VAL A 165 -8.53 -0.39 9.58
C VAL A 165 -9.80 0.22 9.00
N SER A 166 -9.70 1.46 8.53
CA SER A 166 -10.81 2.12 7.85
C SER A 166 -11.03 1.54 6.46
N ALA A 167 -12.30 1.36 6.10
CA ALA A 167 -12.73 0.95 4.76
C ALA A 167 -13.83 1.88 4.27
N TYR A 168 -13.93 2.05 2.97
CA TYR A 168 -14.92 2.90 2.32
C TYR A 168 -15.94 2.05 1.58
N ALA A 169 -17.20 2.45 1.63
CA ALA A 169 -18.32 1.78 0.96
C ALA A 169 -19.42 2.77 0.58
N LEU A 170 -20.25 2.40 -0.39
CA LEU A 170 -21.50 3.13 -0.66
C LEU A 170 -22.59 2.78 0.33
#